data_abfa4f0edcee79b672a3d36a3b785add
#
_entry.id   abfa4f0edcee79b672a3d36a3b785add
#
_cell.length_a   1.000
_cell.length_b   1.000
_cell.length_c   1.000
_cell.angle_alpha   90.00
_cell.angle_beta   90.00
_cell.angle_gamma   90.00
#
_symmetry.space_group_name_H-M   'P 1'
#
loop_
_entity.id
_entity.type
_entity.pdbx_description
1 polymer ?
#
loop_
_entity_poly.entity_id
_entity_poly.type
_entity_poly.pdbx_seq_one_letter_code
_entity_poly.pdbx_strand_id
1 'polypeptide(L)'
;FFASALDVGSPFLAFVKILLAAGVFLSALWAISYVINAPAKKNFGISTVEAVVLFFSHMVRGGKGLEEVLAEFGEDVETTVGAVTFRRKNGSIKSVFVVPYVHFGPFGNLGGSEFPALIARDVEARLGAPALIFHGTVNHDFNPVYSSSESLLANAVVGMARRERKAEGRAAFVSDSSGRVAGISFGKDGFLTLSLAPEGTEDINLAIGYALRYKAEAAGFGHALLVDRHNSCTDGSLLEIGSPPYYEFEDAIASMTPPAAASQKPFKLGIASASLPFTREQGVGAMGLRVAVFEIGSKRSCYALVDANNALPELRGRVVSLIRRHGFDAGDLMTTDTHSVNTLSGVTNPLGLHTEQAKLLSAVDAAIHRAVEDAEPCTASFAEQRIRLRVFGANRQSELITAINSTVSVAKIVAPFVFIAALALAFLLLTVI
;
A
#
# COMPACT_ATOMS: atom_id res chain seq x y z
N PHE A 1 -40.36 -29.77 38.10
CA PHE A 1 -39.91 -30.58 36.93
C PHE A 1 -38.37 -30.58 36.78
N PHE A 2 -37.69 -29.46 36.98
CA PHE A 2 -36.21 -29.38 36.90
C PHE A 2 -35.49 -30.06 38.08
N ALA A 3 -36.04 -30.03 39.26
CA ALA A 3 -35.40 -30.60 40.45
C ALA A 3 -35.51 -32.15 40.52
N SER A 4 -36.50 -32.75 39.89
CA SER A 4 -36.67 -34.21 39.85
C SER A 4 -35.84 -34.88 38.73
N ALA A 5 -35.43 -34.15 37.72
CA ALA A 5 -34.55 -34.65 36.68
C ALA A 5 -33.07 -34.77 37.07
N LEU A 6 -32.69 -34.18 38.20
CA LEU A 6 -31.37 -34.21 38.82
C LEU A 6 -31.35 -35.10 40.09
N ASP A 7 -32.12 -36.19 40.12
CA ASP A 7 -31.91 -37.17 41.16
C ASP A 7 -30.55 -37.82 41.01
N VAL A 8 -29.60 -37.34 41.80
CA VAL A 8 -28.16 -37.60 41.64
C VAL A 8 -27.79 -38.97 42.21
N GLY A 9 -28.76 -39.82 42.55
CA GLY A 9 -28.49 -41.18 42.97
C GLY A 9 -27.28 -41.31 43.92
N SER A 10 -26.39 -42.21 43.66
CA SER A 10 -25.12 -42.33 44.34
C SER A 10 -24.09 -41.35 43.78
N PRO A 11 -23.09 -40.91 44.62
CA PRO A 11 -21.97 -40.05 44.14
C PRO A 11 -21.24 -40.64 42.94
N PHE A 12 -21.21 -41.95 42.79
CA PHE A 12 -20.63 -42.64 41.65
C PHE A 12 -21.43 -42.38 40.36
N LEU A 13 -22.76 -42.44 40.46
CA LEU A 13 -23.64 -42.19 39.32
C LEU A 13 -23.53 -40.71 38.83
N ALA A 14 -23.47 -39.79 39.80
CA ALA A 14 -23.19 -38.37 39.51
C ALA A 14 -21.88 -38.19 38.77
N PHE A 15 -20.81 -38.82 39.19
CA PHE A 15 -19.52 -38.78 38.55
C PHE A 15 -19.57 -39.31 37.13
N VAL A 16 -20.26 -40.46 36.90
CA VAL A 16 -20.43 -41.03 35.56
C VAL A 16 -21.21 -40.10 34.64
N LYS A 17 -22.29 -39.48 35.12
CA LYS A 17 -23.09 -38.49 34.37
C LYS A 17 -22.24 -37.30 33.94
N ILE A 18 -21.42 -36.75 34.85
CA ILE A 18 -20.52 -35.63 34.55
C ILE A 18 -19.48 -36.02 33.48
N LEU A 19 -18.90 -37.22 33.59
CA LEU A 19 -17.95 -37.71 32.58
C LEU A 19 -18.57 -37.87 31.19
N LEU A 20 -19.79 -38.41 31.12
CA LEU A 20 -20.51 -38.57 29.87
C LEU A 20 -20.83 -37.20 29.25
N ALA A 21 -21.36 -36.27 30.05
CA ALA A 21 -21.62 -34.90 29.57
C ALA A 21 -20.33 -34.20 29.07
N ALA A 22 -19.23 -34.32 29.82
CA ALA A 22 -17.92 -33.80 29.41
C ALA A 22 -17.46 -34.45 28.08
N GLY A 23 -17.61 -35.75 27.93
CA GLY A 23 -17.30 -36.46 26.67
C GLY A 23 -18.11 -35.94 25.48
N VAL A 24 -19.41 -35.68 25.65
CA VAL A 24 -20.25 -35.08 24.61
C VAL A 24 -19.78 -33.71 24.21
N PHE A 25 -19.48 -32.81 25.16
CA PHE A 25 -18.99 -31.48 24.86
C PHE A 25 -17.59 -31.48 24.25
N LEU A 26 -16.69 -32.36 24.70
CA LEU A 26 -15.37 -32.53 24.06
C LEU A 26 -15.47 -33.00 22.63
N SER A 27 -16.37 -33.96 22.37
CA SER A 27 -16.64 -34.45 21.00
C SER A 27 -17.25 -33.35 20.11
N ALA A 28 -18.14 -32.52 20.65
CA ALA A 28 -18.71 -31.39 19.96
C ALA A 28 -17.62 -30.32 19.64
N LEU A 29 -16.78 -30.00 20.59
CA LEU A 29 -15.65 -29.09 20.36
C LEU A 29 -14.69 -29.63 19.32
N TRP A 30 -14.39 -30.91 19.37
CA TRP A 30 -13.55 -31.58 18.36
C TRP A 30 -14.20 -31.51 16.97
N ALA A 31 -15.51 -31.81 16.85
CA ALA A 31 -16.24 -31.74 15.59
C ALA A 31 -16.25 -30.31 15.01
N ILE A 32 -16.54 -29.30 15.85
CA ILE A 32 -16.48 -27.89 15.45
C ILE A 32 -15.07 -27.53 14.97
N SER A 33 -14.04 -27.88 15.75
CA SER A 33 -12.64 -27.62 15.41
C SER A 33 -12.25 -28.30 14.10
N TYR A 34 -12.65 -29.56 13.89
CA TYR A 34 -12.38 -30.30 12.65
C TYR A 34 -12.99 -29.61 11.43
N VAL A 35 -14.27 -29.23 11.51
CA VAL A 35 -14.96 -28.58 10.40
C VAL A 35 -14.39 -27.20 10.09
N ILE A 36 -14.05 -26.41 11.11
CA ILE A 36 -13.45 -25.08 10.94
C ILE A 36 -12.03 -25.16 10.37
N ASN A 37 -11.26 -26.17 10.79
CA ASN A 37 -9.87 -26.31 10.35
C ASN A 37 -9.71 -26.95 8.97
N ALA A 38 -10.70 -27.74 8.52
CA ALA A 38 -10.58 -28.51 7.27
C ALA A 38 -10.30 -27.65 6.03
N PRO A 39 -11.01 -26.52 5.78
CA PRO A 39 -10.73 -25.66 4.63
C PRO A 39 -9.32 -25.03 4.67
N ALA A 40 -8.93 -24.49 5.83
CA ALA A 40 -7.63 -23.85 6.00
C ALA A 40 -6.48 -24.86 5.84
N LYS A 41 -6.61 -26.03 6.45
CA LYS A 41 -5.61 -27.10 6.35
C LYS A 41 -5.47 -27.63 4.93
N LYS A 42 -6.59 -27.75 4.19
CA LYS A 42 -6.58 -28.19 2.79
C LYS A 42 -5.94 -27.17 1.86
N ASN A 43 -6.22 -25.89 2.07
CA ASN A 43 -5.79 -24.82 1.15
C ASN A 43 -4.43 -24.22 1.52
N PHE A 44 -4.08 -24.20 2.82
CA PHE A 44 -2.91 -23.51 3.35
C PHE A 44 -2.01 -24.38 4.23
N GLY A 45 -2.23 -25.68 4.29
CA GLY A 45 -1.40 -26.62 5.09
C GLY A 45 -1.46 -26.43 6.61
N ILE A 46 -2.00 -25.32 7.10
CA ILE A 46 -2.10 -24.95 8.53
C ILE A 46 -3.55 -24.95 9.00
N SER A 47 -3.77 -25.19 10.29
CA SER A 47 -5.10 -25.09 10.89
C SER A 47 -5.53 -23.62 11.06
N THR A 48 -6.85 -23.37 11.10
CA THR A 48 -7.38 -22.03 11.38
C THR A 48 -6.91 -21.52 12.75
N VAL A 49 -6.83 -22.39 13.75
CA VAL A 49 -6.34 -22.02 15.09
C VAL A 49 -4.87 -21.60 15.03
N GLU A 50 -4.05 -22.34 14.30
CA GLU A 50 -2.62 -21.99 14.10
C GLU A 50 -2.46 -20.67 13.36
N ALA A 51 -3.24 -20.45 12.28
CA ALA A 51 -3.26 -19.18 11.57
C ALA A 51 -3.64 -18.01 12.48
N VAL A 52 -4.65 -18.18 13.33
CA VAL A 52 -5.07 -17.17 14.32
C VAL A 52 -3.97 -16.91 15.34
N VAL A 53 -3.32 -17.94 15.88
CA VAL A 53 -2.21 -17.79 16.83
C VAL A 53 -1.02 -17.07 16.19
N LEU A 54 -0.64 -17.44 14.97
CA LEU A 54 0.42 -16.77 14.22
C LEU A 54 0.08 -15.31 13.94
N PHE A 55 -1.18 -15.04 13.55
CA PHE A 55 -1.68 -13.69 13.33
C PHE A 55 -1.58 -12.82 14.60
N PHE A 56 -2.09 -13.29 15.73
CA PHE A 56 -1.97 -12.56 16.99
C PHE A 56 -0.51 -12.42 17.45
N SER A 57 0.31 -13.45 17.27
CA SER A 57 1.76 -13.36 17.55
C SER A 57 2.43 -12.29 16.71
N HIS A 58 2.08 -12.21 15.41
CA HIS A 58 2.56 -11.17 14.52
C HIS A 58 2.13 -9.78 14.98
N MET A 59 0.84 -9.60 15.26
CA MET A 59 0.27 -8.30 15.65
C MET A 59 0.81 -7.77 17.00
N VAL A 60 0.98 -8.66 17.98
CA VAL A 60 1.33 -8.25 19.37
C VAL A 60 2.85 -8.22 19.58
N ARG A 61 3.58 -9.12 18.94
CA ARG A 61 5.00 -9.35 19.20
C ARG A 61 5.91 -9.14 17.97
N GLY A 62 5.33 -8.83 16.80
CA GLY A 62 6.08 -8.76 15.55
C GLY A 62 6.67 -10.11 15.12
N GLY A 63 6.03 -11.23 15.51
CA GLY A 63 6.51 -12.57 15.18
C GLY A 63 6.47 -12.84 13.67
N LYS A 64 7.54 -13.38 13.11
CA LYS A 64 7.68 -13.63 11.66
C LYS A 64 7.04 -14.93 11.17
N GLY A 65 6.52 -15.78 12.06
CA GLY A 65 5.96 -17.08 11.69
C GLY A 65 4.79 -17.00 10.69
N LEU A 66 4.02 -15.91 10.72
CA LEU A 66 2.96 -15.70 9.73
C LEU A 66 3.55 -15.42 8.33
N GLU A 67 4.59 -14.62 8.22
CA GLU A 67 5.27 -14.34 6.95
C GLU A 67 5.91 -15.62 6.37
N GLU A 68 6.47 -16.50 7.22
CA GLU A 68 7.04 -17.77 6.80
C GLU A 68 5.99 -18.71 6.21
N VAL A 69 4.84 -18.82 6.87
CA VAL A 69 3.71 -19.62 6.34
C VAL A 69 3.20 -19.04 5.02
N LEU A 70 3.00 -17.74 4.95
CA LEU A 70 2.54 -17.09 3.73
C LEU A 70 3.56 -17.21 2.60
N ALA A 71 4.85 -17.27 2.92
CA ALA A 71 5.90 -17.46 1.93
C ALA A 71 5.86 -18.84 1.26
N GLU A 72 5.34 -19.89 1.92
CA GLU A 72 5.20 -21.20 1.28
C GLU A 72 4.26 -21.15 0.06
N PHE A 73 3.29 -20.23 0.09
CA PHE A 73 2.32 -20.02 -1.01
C PHE A 73 2.69 -18.90 -1.95
N GLY A 74 3.67 -18.08 -1.59
CA GLY A 74 4.15 -16.97 -2.39
C GLY A 74 4.95 -17.45 -3.62
N GLU A 75 5.13 -16.54 -4.55
CA GLU A 75 5.94 -16.76 -5.75
C GLU A 75 7.10 -15.77 -5.83
N ASP A 76 8.22 -16.22 -6.41
CA ASP A 76 9.35 -15.36 -6.66
C ASP A 76 9.12 -14.59 -7.96
N VAL A 77 9.15 -13.26 -7.87
CA VAL A 77 9.00 -12.37 -9.01
C VAL A 77 10.22 -11.50 -9.20
N GLU A 78 10.44 -11.09 -10.45
CA GLU A 78 11.38 -10.04 -10.79
C GLU A 78 10.61 -8.76 -11.11
N THR A 79 10.92 -7.69 -10.39
CA THR A 79 10.34 -6.36 -10.59
C THR A 79 11.44 -5.31 -10.61
N THR A 80 11.08 -4.04 -10.68
CA THR A 80 12.04 -2.94 -10.71
C THR A 80 11.78 -1.95 -9.58
N VAL A 81 12.84 -1.23 -9.20
CA VAL A 81 12.74 -0.01 -8.44
C VAL A 81 13.40 1.11 -9.26
N GLY A 82 12.65 2.19 -9.48
CA GLY A 82 13.13 3.39 -10.13
C GLY A 82 13.55 4.45 -9.11
N ALA A 83 14.55 5.26 -9.44
CA ALA A 83 14.97 6.37 -8.62
C ALA A 83 15.34 7.59 -9.46
N VAL A 84 14.91 8.77 -9.02
CA VAL A 84 15.44 10.06 -9.50
C VAL A 84 16.27 10.68 -8.38
N THR A 85 17.56 10.77 -8.60
CA THR A 85 18.48 11.40 -7.63
C THR A 85 18.70 12.85 -8.01
N PHE A 86 18.33 13.73 -7.10
CA PHE A 86 18.57 15.17 -7.24
C PHE A 86 19.84 15.58 -6.49
N ARG A 87 20.71 16.33 -7.17
CA ARG A 87 21.97 16.79 -6.60
C ARG A 87 22.08 18.30 -6.63
N ARG A 88 22.67 18.85 -5.58
CA ARG A 88 23.05 20.25 -5.50
C ARG A 88 24.24 20.56 -6.41
N LYS A 89 24.53 21.83 -6.64
CA LYS A 89 25.69 22.26 -7.43
C LYS A 89 27.02 21.74 -6.88
N ASN A 90 27.14 21.53 -5.57
CA ASN A 90 28.34 20.98 -4.92
C ASN A 90 28.44 19.43 -5.02
N GLY A 91 27.52 18.76 -5.73
CA GLY A 91 27.50 17.32 -5.90
C GLY A 91 26.80 16.54 -4.78
N SER A 92 26.46 17.17 -3.65
CA SER A 92 25.74 16.49 -2.57
C SER A 92 24.31 16.15 -3.00
N ILE A 93 23.76 15.06 -2.45
CA ILE A 93 22.39 14.65 -2.73
C ILE A 93 21.43 15.62 -2.03
N LYS A 94 20.48 16.17 -2.77
CA LYS A 94 19.41 17.03 -2.28
C LYS A 94 18.21 16.20 -1.81
N SER A 95 17.80 15.23 -2.64
CA SER A 95 16.69 14.33 -2.39
C SER A 95 16.73 13.16 -3.35
N VAL A 96 16.00 12.08 -3.02
CA VAL A 96 15.76 10.95 -3.91
C VAL A 96 14.28 10.70 -4.01
N PHE A 97 13.73 10.68 -5.24
CA PHE A 97 12.40 10.18 -5.51
C PHE A 97 12.51 8.70 -5.85
N VAL A 98 11.72 7.89 -5.18
CA VAL A 98 11.77 6.42 -5.30
C VAL A 98 10.42 5.94 -5.81
N VAL A 99 10.44 5.16 -6.88
CA VAL A 99 9.25 4.54 -7.45
C VAL A 99 9.47 3.02 -7.46
N PRO A 100 9.12 2.33 -6.38
CA PRO A 100 9.14 0.89 -6.36
C PRO A 100 7.93 0.35 -7.14
N TYR A 101 8.15 -0.63 -8.00
CA TYR A 101 7.07 -1.38 -8.61
C TYR A 101 6.79 -2.63 -7.76
N VAL A 102 6.50 -2.36 -6.48
CA VAL A 102 6.14 -3.29 -5.41
C VAL A 102 5.00 -2.66 -4.63
N HIS A 103 3.94 -3.40 -4.42
CA HIS A 103 2.75 -2.89 -3.74
C HIS A 103 2.93 -2.89 -2.21
N PHE A 104 2.38 -1.89 -1.53
CA PHE A 104 2.61 -1.68 -0.08
C PHE A 104 1.49 -2.28 0.78
N GLY A 105 1.22 -3.57 0.57
CA GLY A 105 0.26 -4.37 1.31
C GLY A 105 0.89 -5.60 1.99
N PRO A 106 0.06 -6.46 2.63
CA PRO A 106 -1.41 -6.50 2.53
C PRO A 106 -2.17 -5.67 3.57
N PHE A 107 -1.70 -5.53 4.82
CA PHE A 107 -2.32 -4.72 5.89
C PHE A 107 -1.45 -4.64 7.15
N GLY A 108 -1.67 -3.61 7.96
CA GLY A 108 -1.01 -3.46 9.26
C GLY A 108 0.52 -3.35 9.16
N ASN A 109 1.25 -4.28 9.76
CA ASN A 109 2.71 -4.38 9.67
C ASN A 109 3.19 -5.65 8.96
N LEU A 110 2.29 -6.33 8.23
CA LEU A 110 2.58 -7.56 7.50
C LEU A 110 3.20 -7.25 6.15
N GLY A 111 4.24 -8.00 5.77
CA GLY A 111 4.86 -7.90 4.46
C GLY A 111 5.31 -6.48 4.10
N GLY A 112 4.84 -5.99 2.95
CA GLY A 112 5.20 -4.67 2.42
C GLY A 112 4.45 -3.48 2.98
N SER A 113 3.50 -3.67 3.89
CA SER A 113 2.54 -2.62 4.28
C SER A 113 3.18 -1.34 4.83
N GLU A 114 4.32 -1.43 5.51
CA GLU A 114 5.05 -0.29 6.07
C GLU A 114 6.23 0.18 5.19
N PHE A 115 6.40 -0.38 3.99
CA PHE A 115 7.57 -0.10 3.14
C PHE A 115 7.82 1.38 2.88
N PRO A 116 6.81 2.24 2.62
CA PRO A 116 7.10 3.66 2.41
C PRO A 116 7.90 4.28 3.55
N ALA A 117 7.49 4.04 4.79
CA ALA A 117 8.18 4.58 5.96
C ALA A 117 9.54 3.91 6.22
N LEU A 118 9.63 2.59 6.05
CA LEU A 118 10.84 1.82 6.29
C LEU A 118 11.93 2.16 5.26
N ILE A 119 11.58 2.18 3.97
CA ILE A 119 12.51 2.54 2.87
C ILE A 119 12.96 3.99 3.03
N ALA A 120 12.03 4.93 3.28
CA ALA A 120 12.38 6.33 3.48
C ALA A 120 13.39 6.49 4.62
N ARG A 121 13.13 5.86 5.78
CA ARG A 121 14.01 5.92 6.95
C ARG A 121 15.42 5.37 6.66
N ASP A 122 15.52 4.19 6.02
CA ASP A 122 16.84 3.59 5.72
C ASP A 122 17.60 4.40 4.67
N VAL A 123 16.93 4.83 3.59
CA VAL A 123 17.54 5.67 2.54
C VAL A 123 17.99 7.01 3.10
N GLU A 124 17.14 7.69 3.88
CA GLU A 124 17.46 8.99 4.51
C GLU A 124 18.64 8.86 5.47
N ALA A 125 18.67 7.83 6.31
CA ALA A 125 19.78 7.58 7.24
C ALA A 125 21.12 7.36 6.52
N ARG A 126 21.12 6.69 5.37
CA ARG A 126 22.33 6.33 4.62
C ARG A 126 22.79 7.40 3.65
N LEU A 127 21.90 8.23 3.12
CA LEU A 127 22.21 9.29 2.16
C LEU A 127 22.29 10.67 2.79
N GLY A 128 21.77 10.87 3.99
CA GLY A 128 21.68 12.18 4.64
C GLY A 128 20.78 13.18 3.89
N ALA A 129 19.80 12.69 3.14
CA ALA A 129 18.92 13.47 2.30
C ALA A 129 17.48 12.89 2.30
N PRO A 130 16.43 13.73 2.22
CA PRO A 130 15.05 13.30 2.19
C PRO A 130 14.77 12.33 1.03
N ALA A 131 13.99 11.29 1.31
CA ALA A 131 13.46 10.34 0.33
C ALA A 131 11.95 10.46 0.21
N LEU A 132 11.43 10.55 -1.01
CA LEU A 132 10.01 10.53 -1.32
C LEU A 132 9.69 9.19 -1.97
N ILE A 133 8.84 8.40 -1.32
CA ILE A 133 8.47 7.06 -1.80
C ILE A 133 7.09 7.16 -2.44
N PHE A 134 7.07 7.03 -3.76
CA PHE A 134 5.84 7.12 -4.55
C PHE A 134 5.27 5.73 -4.82
N HIS A 135 3.96 5.66 -5.00
CA HIS A 135 3.30 4.45 -5.48
C HIS A 135 3.57 4.25 -6.97
N GLY A 136 4.21 3.14 -7.34
CA GLY A 136 4.42 2.76 -8.74
C GLY A 136 3.13 2.21 -9.37
N THR A 137 3.16 1.97 -10.68
CA THR A 137 2.07 1.26 -11.36
C THR A 137 2.17 -0.24 -11.05
N VAL A 138 1.53 -0.66 -9.97
CA VAL A 138 1.57 -2.03 -9.43
C VAL A 138 0.32 -2.27 -8.57
N ASN A 139 -0.14 -3.51 -8.50
CA ASN A 139 -1.32 -3.90 -7.74
C ASN A 139 -0.99 -4.95 -6.66
N HIS A 140 -2.00 -5.37 -5.93
CA HIS A 140 -1.93 -6.32 -4.82
C HIS A 140 -1.24 -7.66 -5.14
N ASP A 141 -1.12 -8.07 -6.40
CA ASP A 141 -0.41 -9.29 -6.79
C ASP A 141 1.08 -9.22 -6.41
N PHE A 142 1.61 -8.02 -6.31
CA PHE A 142 3.00 -7.72 -5.94
C PHE A 142 3.17 -7.32 -4.48
N ASN A 143 2.27 -7.72 -3.60
CA ASN A 143 2.44 -7.58 -2.16
C ASN A 143 3.63 -8.43 -1.66
N PRO A 144 4.70 -7.86 -1.10
CA PRO A 144 5.79 -8.62 -0.53
C PRO A 144 5.32 -9.47 0.64
N VAL A 145 5.80 -10.71 0.70
CA VAL A 145 5.50 -11.60 1.81
C VAL A 145 6.32 -11.23 3.05
N TYR A 146 7.58 -10.85 2.85
CA TYR A 146 8.50 -10.54 3.95
C TYR A 146 8.65 -9.03 4.18
N SER A 147 8.40 -8.59 5.39
CA SER A 147 8.66 -7.21 5.81
C SER A 147 10.14 -6.83 5.72
N SER A 148 11.06 -7.81 5.85
CA SER A 148 12.50 -7.61 5.70
C SER A 148 12.97 -7.33 4.27
N SER A 149 12.11 -7.57 3.26
CA SER A 149 12.44 -7.28 1.85
C SER A 149 12.58 -5.79 1.56
N GLU A 150 12.14 -4.91 2.47
CA GLU A 150 12.36 -3.45 2.35
C GLU A 150 13.85 -3.12 2.17
N SER A 151 14.72 -3.84 2.85
CA SER A 151 16.17 -3.64 2.78
C SER A 151 16.76 -3.89 1.38
N LEU A 152 16.15 -4.77 0.58
CA LEU A 152 16.53 -4.99 -0.82
C LEU A 152 16.27 -3.72 -1.65
N LEU A 153 15.10 -3.09 -1.46
CA LEU A 153 14.74 -1.85 -2.15
C LEU A 153 15.62 -0.69 -1.69
N ALA A 154 15.80 -0.52 -0.39
CA ALA A 154 16.65 0.53 0.16
C ALA A 154 18.12 0.38 -0.32
N ASN A 155 18.66 -0.85 -0.34
CA ASN A 155 20.00 -1.13 -0.87
C ASN A 155 20.12 -0.74 -2.35
N ALA A 156 19.13 -1.11 -3.17
CA ALA A 156 19.10 -0.76 -4.58
C ALA A 156 19.08 0.77 -4.78
N VAL A 157 18.20 1.47 -4.06
CA VAL A 157 18.08 2.94 -4.12
C VAL A 157 19.37 3.63 -3.71
N VAL A 158 19.94 3.25 -2.56
CA VAL A 158 21.21 3.83 -2.09
C VAL A 158 22.36 3.55 -3.06
N GLY A 159 22.42 2.33 -3.61
CA GLY A 159 23.39 1.95 -4.62
C GLY A 159 23.26 2.79 -5.90
N MET A 160 22.03 3.02 -6.37
CA MET A 160 21.77 3.86 -7.54
C MET A 160 22.11 5.34 -7.27
N ALA A 161 21.72 5.88 -6.11
CA ALA A 161 21.93 7.26 -5.75
C ALA A 161 23.42 7.63 -5.55
N ARG A 162 24.25 6.67 -5.13
CA ARG A 162 25.70 6.88 -4.94
C ARG A 162 26.52 6.81 -6.22
N ARG A 163 26.01 6.13 -7.25
CA ARG A 163 26.73 6.03 -8.53
C ARG A 163 26.68 7.37 -9.26
N GLU A 164 27.83 7.80 -9.79
CA GLU A 164 27.86 8.91 -10.73
C GLU A 164 27.14 8.52 -12.02
N ARG A 165 26.22 9.36 -12.44
CA ARG A 165 25.44 9.19 -13.67
C ARG A 165 25.37 10.53 -14.39
N LYS A 166 25.13 10.47 -15.70
CA LYS A 166 24.78 11.67 -16.45
C LYS A 166 23.57 12.31 -15.80
N ALA A 167 23.72 13.57 -15.41
CA ALA A 167 22.68 14.33 -14.74
C ALA A 167 22.22 15.49 -15.63
N GLU A 168 20.91 15.71 -15.67
CA GLU A 168 20.30 16.79 -16.41
C GLU A 168 20.02 17.99 -15.51
N GLY A 169 20.54 19.16 -15.92
CA GLY A 169 20.34 20.42 -15.18
C GLY A 169 19.17 21.24 -15.69
N ARG A 170 18.46 20.75 -16.70
CA ARG A 170 17.34 21.44 -17.34
C ARG A 170 16.11 20.52 -17.32
N ALA A 171 14.95 21.11 -17.17
CA ALA A 171 13.68 20.43 -17.10
C ALA A 171 12.56 21.21 -17.81
N ALA A 172 11.45 20.55 -18.01
CA ALA A 172 10.19 21.17 -18.45
C ALA A 172 9.00 20.42 -17.83
N PHE A 173 7.94 21.14 -17.53
CA PHE A 173 6.66 20.52 -17.21
C PHE A 173 6.05 19.91 -18.46
N VAL A 174 5.49 18.73 -18.29
CA VAL A 174 4.76 18.00 -19.32
C VAL A 174 3.40 17.60 -18.77
N SER A 175 2.36 17.74 -19.58
CA SER A 175 1.01 17.29 -19.25
C SER A 175 0.22 17.07 -20.51
N ASP A 176 -0.70 16.12 -20.48
CA ASP A 176 -1.74 16.02 -21.48
C ASP A 176 -2.82 17.10 -21.28
N SER A 177 -3.72 17.24 -22.25
CA SER A 177 -4.80 18.25 -22.20
C SER A 177 -5.92 17.90 -21.21
N SER A 178 -6.09 16.63 -20.86
CA SER A 178 -7.12 16.15 -19.92
C SER A 178 -6.68 16.20 -18.46
N GLY A 179 -5.37 16.29 -18.20
CA GLY A 179 -4.79 16.24 -16.86
C GLY A 179 -4.68 14.82 -16.29
N ARG A 180 -4.94 13.78 -17.10
CA ARG A 180 -4.77 12.36 -16.71
C ARG A 180 -3.32 12.01 -16.45
N VAL A 181 -2.41 12.58 -17.24
CA VAL A 181 -0.97 12.41 -17.09
C VAL A 181 -0.31 13.78 -16.98
N ALA A 182 0.50 13.96 -15.96
CA ALA A 182 1.30 15.16 -15.78
C ALA A 182 2.64 14.79 -15.15
N GLY A 183 3.66 15.61 -15.36
CA GLY A 183 4.96 15.34 -14.77
C GLY A 183 6.03 16.34 -15.16
N ILE A 184 7.26 15.90 -15.05
CA ILE A 184 8.44 16.69 -15.36
C ILE A 184 9.38 15.87 -16.24
N SER A 185 9.78 16.47 -17.36
CA SER A 185 10.84 15.94 -18.21
C SER A 185 12.17 16.55 -17.81
N PHE A 186 13.19 15.74 -17.60
CA PHE A 186 14.59 16.12 -17.36
C PHE A 186 15.43 15.61 -18.53
N GLY A 187 15.77 16.47 -19.46
CA GLY A 187 16.28 16.03 -20.75
C GLY A 187 15.21 15.21 -21.48
N LYS A 188 15.53 13.96 -21.79
CA LYS A 188 14.57 13.01 -22.36
C LYS A 188 13.87 12.13 -21.33
N ASP A 189 14.34 12.11 -20.09
CA ASP A 189 13.78 11.23 -19.06
C ASP A 189 12.56 11.88 -18.39
N GLY A 190 11.51 11.11 -18.13
CA GLY A 190 10.24 11.57 -17.60
C GLY A 190 9.92 11.00 -16.22
N PHE A 191 9.56 11.86 -15.28
CA PHE A 191 8.84 11.49 -14.07
C PHE A 191 7.37 11.84 -14.30
N LEU A 192 6.55 10.84 -14.62
CA LEU A 192 5.18 11.00 -15.07
C LEU A 192 4.21 10.45 -14.03
N THR A 193 3.20 11.21 -13.69
CA THR A 193 2.21 10.85 -12.67
C THR A 193 0.83 10.73 -13.30
N LEU A 194 0.12 9.66 -12.96
CA LEU A 194 -1.17 9.28 -13.53
C LEU A 194 -2.28 9.41 -12.49
N SER A 195 -3.47 9.85 -12.90
CA SER A 195 -4.67 9.90 -12.06
C SER A 195 -5.92 10.03 -12.91
N LEU A 196 -6.98 9.33 -12.53
CA LEU A 196 -8.32 9.55 -13.09
C LEU A 196 -9.16 10.53 -12.25
N ALA A 197 -8.61 11.05 -11.16
CA ALA A 197 -9.36 11.95 -10.27
C ALA A 197 -10.04 13.10 -11.04
N PRO A 198 -11.29 13.45 -10.71
CA PRO A 198 -12.01 13.05 -9.48
C PRO A 198 -12.63 11.66 -9.50
N GLU A 199 -12.67 10.96 -10.65
CA GLU A 199 -13.11 9.58 -10.73
C GLU A 199 -12.14 8.69 -9.94
N GLY A 200 -12.66 7.62 -9.33
CA GLY A 200 -11.86 6.65 -8.62
C GLY A 200 -11.20 5.65 -9.58
N THR A 201 -10.03 5.21 -9.20
CA THR A 201 -9.37 4.06 -9.81
C THR A 201 -8.93 3.10 -8.74
N GLU A 202 -9.01 1.82 -9.07
CA GLU A 202 -8.17 0.80 -8.45
C GLU A 202 -6.72 0.99 -8.90
N ASP A 203 -5.81 0.21 -8.30
CA ASP A 203 -4.39 0.22 -8.68
C ASP A 203 -4.18 0.08 -10.19
N ILE A 204 -3.22 0.80 -10.72
CA ILE A 204 -2.71 0.58 -12.07
C ILE A 204 -1.79 -0.62 -12.05
N ASN A 205 -2.24 -1.79 -12.52
CA ASN A 205 -1.43 -3.00 -12.46
C ASN A 205 -0.13 -2.89 -13.26
N LEU A 206 0.86 -3.73 -12.93
CA LEU A 206 2.20 -3.67 -13.48
C LEU A 206 2.23 -3.87 -15.02
N ALA A 207 1.35 -4.72 -15.56
CA ALA A 207 1.29 -4.95 -17.01
C ALA A 207 0.82 -3.70 -17.76
N ILE A 208 -0.19 -3.00 -17.22
CA ILE A 208 -0.64 -1.70 -17.74
C ILE A 208 0.49 -0.68 -17.64
N GLY A 209 1.16 -0.61 -16.48
CA GLY A 209 2.29 0.27 -16.28
C GLY A 209 3.38 0.08 -17.33
N TYR A 210 3.74 -1.17 -17.64
CA TYR A 210 4.71 -1.47 -18.72
C TYR A 210 4.19 -1.08 -20.11
N ALA A 211 2.91 -1.32 -20.42
CA ALA A 211 2.32 -0.91 -21.70
C ALA A 211 2.35 0.61 -21.87
N LEU A 212 1.96 1.36 -20.83
CA LEU A 212 1.99 2.82 -20.82
C LEU A 212 3.42 3.38 -20.89
N ARG A 213 4.38 2.73 -20.21
CA ARG A 213 5.78 3.07 -20.30
C ARG A 213 6.34 2.88 -21.71
N TYR A 214 6.02 1.76 -22.35
CA TYR A 214 6.38 1.53 -23.74
C TYR A 214 5.83 2.62 -24.68
N LYS A 215 4.59 3.08 -24.43
CA LYS A 215 4.00 4.20 -25.17
C LYS A 215 4.77 5.51 -24.93
N ALA A 216 5.20 5.79 -23.69
CA ALA A 216 6.00 6.97 -23.39
C ALA A 216 7.37 6.92 -24.09
N GLU A 217 8.01 5.76 -24.12
CA GLU A 217 9.27 5.55 -24.85
C GLU A 217 9.07 5.75 -26.35
N ALA A 218 7.99 5.23 -26.92
CA ALA A 218 7.62 5.43 -28.34
C ALA A 218 7.31 6.90 -28.65
N ALA A 219 6.77 7.67 -27.69
CA ALA A 219 6.57 9.11 -27.80
C ALA A 219 7.87 9.92 -27.68
N GLY A 220 9.00 9.29 -27.36
CA GLY A 220 10.35 9.88 -27.36
C GLY A 220 10.97 10.09 -26.00
N PHE A 221 10.33 9.67 -24.90
CA PHE A 221 10.98 9.64 -23.59
C PHE A 221 12.11 8.59 -23.57
N GLY A 222 13.23 8.89 -22.90
CA GLY A 222 14.36 7.97 -22.74
C GLY A 222 14.05 6.93 -21.68
N HIS A 223 13.89 7.37 -20.45
CA HIS A 223 13.34 6.60 -19.32
C HIS A 223 12.07 7.26 -18.82
N ALA A 224 11.02 6.50 -18.60
CA ALA A 224 9.78 7.00 -18.02
C ALA A 224 9.49 6.24 -16.71
N LEU A 225 9.59 6.96 -15.57
CA LEU A 225 9.09 6.46 -14.30
C LEU A 225 7.63 6.88 -14.16
N LEU A 226 6.75 5.88 -14.10
CA LEU A 226 5.31 6.10 -13.97
C LEU A 226 4.88 5.94 -12.51
N VAL A 227 4.18 6.95 -12.01
CA VAL A 227 3.64 7.02 -10.65
C VAL A 227 2.13 7.04 -10.73
N ASP A 228 1.48 6.14 -10.02
CA ASP A 228 0.06 6.26 -9.71
C ASP A 228 -0.09 7.27 -8.56
N ARG A 229 -0.86 8.35 -8.78
CA ARG A 229 -1.10 9.34 -7.72
C ARG A 229 -1.93 8.77 -6.59
N HIS A 230 -2.72 7.75 -6.83
CA HIS A 230 -3.58 7.02 -5.90
C HIS A 230 -4.32 7.97 -4.94
N ASN A 231 -5.13 8.88 -5.50
CA ASN A 231 -5.58 10.09 -4.81
C ASN A 231 -7.08 10.40 -4.96
N SER A 232 -7.87 9.39 -5.31
CA SER A 232 -9.33 9.53 -5.44
C SER A 232 -10.03 8.21 -5.09
N CYS A 233 -10.42 8.06 -3.83
CA CYS A 233 -11.13 6.89 -3.32
C CYS A 233 -12.64 7.06 -3.54
N THR A 234 -13.12 6.60 -4.67
CA THR A 234 -14.55 6.46 -4.98
C THR A 234 -14.78 5.11 -5.65
N ASP A 235 -16.03 4.71 -5.84
CA ASP A 235 -16.36 3.54 -6.65
C ASP A 235 -15.81 3.77 -8.07
N GLY A 236 -14.68 3.17 -8.37
CA GLY A 236 -13.94 3.34 -9.61
C GLY A 236 -14.22 2.24 -10.62
N SER A 237 -13.89 2.51 -11.86
CA SER A 237 -13.87 1.49 -12.90
C SER A 237 -12.64 0.61 -12.75
N LEU A 238 -12.80 -0.69 -12.97
CA LEU A 238 -11.68 -1.60 -13.05
C LEU A 238 -10.75 -1.19 -14.19
N LEU A 239 -9.48 -0.99 -13.88
CA LEU A 239 -8.47 -0.62 -14.86
C LEU A 239 -7.83 -1.89 -15.43
N GLU A 240 -8.30 -2.29 -16.59
CA GLU A 240 -7.76 -3.42 -17.37
C GLU A 240 -7.32 -2.96 -18.76
N ILE A 241 -6.41 -3.70 -19.37
CA ILE A 241 -6.05 -3.46 -20.78
C ILE A 241 -7.31 -3.61 -21.64
N GLY A 242 -7.62 -2.56 -22.41
CA GLY A 242 -8.83 -2.49 -23.23
C GLY A 242 -10.03 -1.84 -22.57
N SER A 243 -9.95 -1.48 -21.28
CA SER A 243 -10.99 -0.68 -20.62
C SER A 243 -10.93 0.80 -21.04
N PRO A 244 -12.04 1.57 -20.96
CA PRO A 244 -12.01 3.00 -21.27
C PRO A 244 -10.93 3.78 -20.51
N PRO A 245 -10.71 3.60 -19.19
CA PRO A 245 -9.65 4.28 -18.44
C PRO A 245 -8.24 3.97 -18.97
N TYR A 246 -8.00 2.74 -19.44
CA TYR A 246 -6.71 2.40 -20.05
C TYR A 246 -6.44 3.25 -21.29
N TYR A 247 -7.44 3.38 -22.18
CA TYR A 247 -7.29 4.20 -23.40
C TYR A 247 -7.14 5.68 -23.08
N GLU A 248 -7.77 6.19 -22.02
CA GLU A 248 -7.56 7.57 -21.57
C GLU A 248 -6.09 7.83 -21.22
N PHE A 249 -5.45 6.91 -20.49
CA PHE A 249 -4.01 7.02 -20.17
C PHE A 249 -3.14 6.80 -21.40
N GLU A 250 -3.48 5.83 -22.26
CA GLU A 250 -2.73 5.55 -23.49
C GLU A 250 -2.71 6.76 -24.42
N ASP A 251 -3.89 7.36 -24.68
CA ASP A 251 -4.05 8.55 -25.52
C ASP A 251 -3.35 9.76 -24.91
N ALA A 252 -3.48 9.95 -23.59
CA ALA A 252 -2.81 11.02 -22.87
C ALA A 252 -1.28 10.93 -23.06
N ILE A 253 -0.68 9.76 -22.83
CA ILE A 253 0.77 9.56 -23.00
C ILE A 253 1.18 9.68 -24.46
N ALA A 254 0.40 9.12 -25.40
CA ALA A 254 0.70 9.19 -26.84
C ALA A 254 0.69 10.64 -27.35
N SER A 255 -0.11 11.52 -26.75
CA SER A 255 -0.15 12.95 -27.07
C SER A 255 1.03 13.75 -26.52
N MET A 256 1.80 13.17 -25.60
CA MET A 256 2.91 13.83 -24.92
C MET A 256 4.25 13.50 -25.59
N THR A 257 5.06 14.51 -25.78
CA THR A 257 6.46 14.33 -26.22
C THR A 257 7.39 15.07 -25.27
N PRO A 258 8.58 14.53 -24.96
CA PRO A 258 9.55 15.29 -24.17
C PRO A 258 9.91 16.58 -24.93
N PRO A 259 9.83 17.74 -24.27
CA PRO A 259 10.17 19.01 -24.91
C PRO A 259 11.61 19.01 -25.41
N ALA A 260 11.85 19.63 -26.58
CA ALA A 260 13.19 19.76 -27.12
C ALA A 260 14.16 20.38 -26.10
N ALA A 261 15.40 19.93 -26.07
CA ALA A 261 16.41 20.40 -25.10
C ALA A 261 16.56 21.92 -25.07
N ALA A 262 16.38 22.60 -26.19
CA ALA A 262 16.44 24.07 -26.27
C ALA A 262 15.29 24.77 -25.51
N SER A 263 14.13 24.14 -25.41
CA SER A 263 12.96 24.70 -24.70
C SER A 263 12.97 24.43 -23.19
N GLN A 264 13.75 23.44 -22.74
CA GLN A 264 13.90 23.16 -21.31
C GLN A 264 14.68 24.25 -20.58
N LYS A 265 14.37 24.47 -19.33
CA LYS A 265 14.97 25.54 -18.51
C LYS A 265 15.70 24.95 -17.31
N PRO A 266 16.72 25.66 -16.76
CA PRO A 266 17.25 25.31 -15.44
C PRO A 266 16.11 25.23 -14.41
N PHE A 267 16.23 24.30 -13.47
CA PHE A 267 15.21 24.11 -12.45
C PHE A 267 15.79 24.23 -11.04
N LYS A 268 14.92 24.56 -10.10
CA LYS A 268 15.17 24.44 -8.68
C LYS A 268 14.22 23.41 -8.08
N LEU A 269 14.70 22.76 -7.03
CA LEU A 269 13.94 21.82 -6.22
C LEU A 269 14.00 22.23 -4.76
N GLY A 270 12.83 22.35 -4.14
CA GLY A 270 12.67 22.50 -2.70
C GLY A 270 11.93 21.33 -2.11
N ILE A 271 12.37 20.84 -0.95
CA ILE A 271 11.81 19.68 -0.25
C ILE A 271 11.49 20.06 1.18
N ALA A 272 10.31 19.64 1.65
CA ALA A 272 9.97 19.69 3.05
C ALA A 272 9.40 18.34 3.52
N SER A 273 9.83 17.92 4.70
CA SER A 273 9.32 16.75 5.39
C SER A 273 8.61 17.19 6.68
N ALA A 274 7.49 16.53 7.00
CA ALA A 274 6.77 16.77 8.25
C ALA A 274 6.18 15.48 8.80
N SER A 275 6.37 15.25 10.08
CA SER A 275 5.55 14.31 10.83
C SER A 275 4.15 14.89 10.95
N LEU A 276 3.14 14.05 10.81
CA LEU A 276 1.75 14.45 10.99
C LEU A 276 1.23 13.96 12.34
N PRO A 277 0.45 14.77 13.08
CA PRO A 277 -0.07 14.39 14.40
C PRO A 277 -1.31 13.50 14.29
N PHE A 278 -1.20 12.45 13.49
CA PHE A 278 -2.27 11.49 13.23
C PHE A 278 -1.77 10.06 13.42
N THR A 279 -2.69 9.17 13.79
CA THR A 279 -2.43 7.74 13.92
C THR A 279 -2.78 6.99 12.64
N ARG A 280 -2.44 5.69 12.59
CA ARG A 280 -2.82 4.80 11.48
C ARG A 280 -4.34 4.67 11.35
N GLU A 281 -5.05 4.61 12.46
CA GLU A 281 -6.52 4.57 12.49
C GLU A 281 -7.15 5.85 11.93
N GLN A 282 -6.38 6.94 11.96
CA GLN A 282 -6.76 8.20 11.33
C GLN A 282 -6.31 8.32 9.87
N GLY A 283 -5.80 7.23 9.28
CA GLY A 283 -5.45 7.15 7.85
C GLY A 283 -4.08 7.69 7.48
N VAL A 284 -3.14 7.83 8.43
CA VAL A 284 -1.80 8.36 8.17
C VAL A 284 -0.71 7.39 8.63
N GLY A 285 0.18 7.03 7.71
CA GLY A 285 1.34 6.19 7.95
C GLY A 285 2.55 6.96 8.52
N ALA A 286 3.58 6.19 8.89
CA ALA A 286 4.71 6.70 9.66
C ALA A 286 5.69 7.59 8.88
N MET A 287 5.71 7.57 7.52
CA MET A 287 6.50 8.51 6.73
C MET A 287 5.95 9.93 6.82
N GLY A 288 4.65 10.10 7.11
CA GLY A 288 3.98 11.39 7.25
C GLY A 288 3.82 12.13 5.93
N LEU A 289 4.17 13.42 5.89
CA LEU A 289 4.04 14.29 4.73
C LEU A 289 5.41 14.60 4.13
N ARG A 290 5.51 14.54 2.81
CA ARG A 290 6.62 15.04 2.00
C ARG A 290 6.07 16.04 0.97
N VAL A 291 6.69 17.20 0.86
CA VAL A 291 6.34 18.20 -0.16
C VAL A 291 7.55 18.45 -1.04
N ALA A 292 7.34 18.39 -2.35
CA ALA A 292 8.33 18.73 -3.35
C ALA A 292 7.83 19.90 -4.21
N VAL A 293 8.63 20.94 -4.32
CA VAL A 293 8.34 22.14 -5.12
C VAL A 293 9.37 22.23 -6.24
N PHE A 294 8.90 22.36 -7.47
CA PHE A 294 9.73 22.63 -8.64
C PHE A 294 9.49 24.03 -9.18
N GLU A 295 10.57 24.73 -9.45
CA GLU A 295 10.57 26.00 -10.20
C GLU A 295 11.32 25.79 -11.51
N ILE A 296 10.64 25.94 -12.65
CA ILE A 296 11.19 25.70 -14.00
C ILE A 296 10.87 26.93 -14.86
N GLY A 297 11.84 27.81 -15.07
CA GLY A 297 11.58 29.11 -15.69
C GLY A 297 10.62 29.97 -14.86
N SER A 298 9.50 30.37 -15.45
CA SER A 298 8.45 31.14 -14.75
C SER A 298 7.34 30.25 -14.16
N LYS A 299 7.36 28.95 -14.41
CA LYS A 299 6.33 28.02 -13.94
C LYS A 299 6.76 27.29 -12.67
N ARG A 300 5.78 26.95 -11.84
CA ARG A 300 5.97 26.27 -10.55
C ARG A 300 5.01 25.10 -10.39
N SER A 301 5.49 23.99 -9.83
CA SER A 301 4.61 22.88 -9.44
C SER A 301 4.90 22.42 -8.01
N CYS A 302 3.87 21.82 -7.38
CA CYS A 302 3.94 21.31 -6.02
C CYS A 302 3.32 19.91 -5.95
N TYR A 303 4.08 18.94 -5.45
CA TYR A 303 3.61 17.61 -5.11
C TYR A 303 3.54 17.48 -3.59
N ALA A 304 2.34 17.22 -3.06
CA ALA A 304 2.12 16.90 -1.66
C ALA A 304 1.90 15.39 -1.53
N LEU A 305 2.89 14.66 -1.06
CA LEU A 305 2.85 13.21 -0.88
C LEU A 305 2.59 12.88 0.59
N VAL A 306 1.50 12.19 0.87
CA VAL A 306 1.15 11.72 2.22
C VAL A 306 1.29 10.20 2.28
N ASP A 307 1.87 9.71 3.36
CA ASP A 307 1.88 8.29 3.67
C ASP A 307 0.48 7.86 4.11
N ALA A 308 -0.31 7.38 3.17
CA ALA A 308 -1.72 7.04 3.34
C ALA A 308 -2.16 6.05 2.26
N ASN A 309 -3.30 5.39 2.48
CA ASN A 309 -3.95 4.57 1.49
C ASN A 309 -5.04 5.39 0.79
N ASN A 310 -4.77 5.86 -0.42
CA ASN A 310 -5.68 6.70 -1.20
C ASN A 310 -6.14 7.98 -0.46
N ALA A 311 -7.01 8.79 -1.04
CA ALA A 311 -7.57 10.01 -0.45
C ALA A 311 -9.01 10.26 -0.89
N LEU A 312 -9.80 10.91 -0.03
CA LEU A 312 -11.13 11.37 -0.42
C LEU A 312 -11.01 12.48 -1.48
N PRO A 313 -11.83 12.45 -2.55
CA PRO A 313 -11.80 13.46 -3.63
C PRO A 313 -11.95 14.90 -3.14
N GLU A 314 -12.79 15.11 -2.13
CA GLU A 314 -13.03 16.45 -1.56
C GLU A 314 -11.77 16.98 -0.87
N LEU A 315 -11.07 16.13 -0.12
CA LEU A 315 -9.81 16.49 0.52
C LEU A 315 -8.74 16.82 -0.53
N ARG A 316 -8.60 15.96 -1.56
CA ARG A 316 -7.71 16.24 -2.68
C ARG A 316 -8.03 17.61 -3.31
N GLY A 317 -9.30 17.90 -3.60
CA GLY A 317 -9.74 19.18 -4.16
C GLY A 317 -9.34 20.38 -3.28
N ARG A 318 -9.43 20.24 -1.96
CA ARG A 318 -8.98 21.27 -0.99
C ARG A 318 -7.48 21.47 -1.01
N VAL A 319 -6.69 20.38 -1.08
CA VAL A 319 -5.22 20.46 -1.18
C VAL A 319 -4.79 21.09 -2.51
N VAL A 320 -5.39 20.69 -3.63
CA VAL A 320 -5.13 21.31 -4.95
C VAL A 320 -5.46 22.80 -4.94
N SER A 321 -6.58 23.18 -4.31
CA SER A 321 -6.97 24.59 -4.15
C SER A 321 -5.97 25.37 -3.28
N LEU A 322 -5.43 24.73 -2.24
CA LEU A 322 -4.38 25.31 -1.39
C LEU A 322 -3.09 25.53 -2.20
N ILE A 323 -2.64 24.53 -2.95
CA ILE A 323 -1.46 24.65 -3.84
C ILE A 323 -1.63 25.81 -4.83
N ARG A 324 -2.81 25.94 -5.45
CA ARG A 324 -3.08 27.07 -6.36
C ARG A 324 -3.04 28.42 -5.67
N ARG A 325 -3.51 28.55 -4.43
CA ARG A 325 -3.42 29.81 -3.65
C ARG A 325 -1.98 30.22 -3.36
N HIS A 326 -1.05 29.27 -3.29
CA HIS A 326 0.40 29.57 -3.20
C HIS A 326 1.02 30.00 -4.55
N GLY A 327 0.22 30.15 -5.60
CA GLY A 327 0.70 30.61 -6.92
C GLY A 327 1.41 29.52 -7.72
N PHE A 328 1.11 28.24 -7.49
CA PHE A 328 1.59 27.15 -8.33
C PHE A 328 0.70 26.96 -9.56
N ASP A 329 1.34 26.75 -10.71
CA ASP A 329 0.66 26.49 -11.98
C ASP A 329 0.07 25.07 -12.04
N ALA A 330 0.76 24.11 -11.37
CA ALA A 330 0.37 22.72 -11.32
C ALA A 330 0.69 22.11 -9.95
N GLY A 331 0.03 21.05 -9.62
CA GLY A 331 0.31 20.28 -8.41
C GLY A 331 -0.85 19.41 -7.99
N ASP A 332 -0.55 18.42 -7.18
CA ASP A 332 -1.55 17.47 -6.70
C ASP A 332 -1.21 16.92 -5.32
N LEU A 333 -2.23 16.37 -4.65
CA LEU A 333 -2.08 15.46 -3.55
C LEU A 333 -1.80 14.06 -4.13
N MET A 334 -0.84 13.37 -3.55
CA MET A 334 -0.51 11.97 -3.86
C MET A 334 -0.47 11.17 -2.58
N THR A 335 -0.74 9.89 -2.65
CA THR A 335 -0.53 8.97 -1.54
C THR A 335 0.51 7.92 -1.88
N THR A 336 1.05 7.27 -0.86
CA THR A 336 1.98 6.14 -1.02
C THR A 336 1.27 4.84 -1.30
N ASP A 337 -0.04 4.79 -1.09
CA ASP A 337 -0.84 3.57 -1.01
C ASP A 337 -0.38 2.60 0.09
N THR A 338 0.07 3.13 1.23
CA THR A 338 0.40 2.27 2.37
C THR A 338 -0.82 1.56 2.92
N HIS A 339 -0.74 0.25 3.05
CA HIS A 339 -1.79 -0.55 3.72
C HIS A 339 -1.59 -0.66 5.23
N SER A 340 -0.57 -0.02 5.78
CA SER A 340 -0.35 0.03 7.24
C SER A 340 -1.48 0.73 8.00
N VAL A 341 -2.27 1.54 7.31
CA VAL A 341 -3.42 2.28 7.85
C VAL A 341 -4.75 1.55 7.70
N ASN A 342 -4.81 0.50 6.89
CA ASN A 342 -6.02 -0.27 6.66
C ASN A 342 -6.37 -1.16 7.85
N THR A 343 -7.67 -1.43 8.03
CA THR A 343 -8.12 -2.31 9.12
C THR A 343 -7.76 -3.76 8.84
N LEU A 344 -7.72 -4.56 9.90
CA LEU A 344 -7.45 -6.01 9.81
C LEU A 344 -8.51 -6.78 8.99
N SER A 345 -9.70 -6.23 8.84
CA SER A 345 -10.75 -6.77 7.99
C SER A 345 -10.57 -6.47 6.51
N GLY A 346 -9.49 -5.78 6.11
CA GLY A 346 -9.24 -5.37 4.74
C GLY A 346 -10.06 -4.15 4.29
N VAL A 347 -10.73 -3.47 5.24
CA VAL A 347 -11.44 -2.23 4.91
C VAL A 347 -10.43 -1.11 4.73
N THR A 348 -10.47 -0.47 3.58
CA THR A 348 -9.62 0.68 3.25
C THR A 348 -9.91 1.86 4.17
N ASN A 349 -8.87 2.60 4.52
CA ASN A 349 -8.94 3.78 5.37
C ASN A 349 -8.32 4.98 4.64
N PRO A 350 -9.03 5.56 3.66
CA PRO A 350 -8.50 6.65 2.86
C PRO A 350 -8.29 7.92 3.67
N LEU A 351 -7.28 8.68 3.30
CA LEU A 351 -6.96 9.97 3.89
C LEU A 351 -8.16 10.91 3.80
N GLY A 352 -8.54 11.50 4.93
CA GLY A 352 -9.70 12.39 5.03
C GLY A 352 -10.96 11.74 5.56
N LEU A 353 -11.02 10.39 5.65
CA LEU A 353 -12.17 9.68 6.24
C LEU A 353 -12.20 9.88 7.78
N HIS A 354 -11.09 9.59 8.44
CA HIS A 354 -10.93 9.75 9.89
C HIS A 354 -9.89 10.82 10.26
N THR A 355 -9.29 11.46 9.27
CA THR A 355 -8.28 12.50 9.43
C THR A 355 -8.95 13.85 9.66
N GLU A 356 -8.53 14.62 10.65
CA GLU A 356 -8.98 15.99 10.85
C GLU A 356 -8.44 16.87 9.71
N GLN A 357 -9.25 17.08 8.68
CA GLN A 357 -8.84 17.72 7.43
C GLN A 357 -8.26 19.13 7.63
N ALA A 358 -8.77 19.91 8.59
CA ALA A 358 -8.25 21.26 8.84
C ALA A 358 -6.80 21.24 9.34
N LYS A 359 -6.45 20.32 10.24
CA LYS A 359 -5.07 20.14 10.72
C LYS A 359 -4.15 19.65 9.60
N LEU A 360 -4.63 18.71 8.76
CA LEU A 360 -3.86 18.24 7.63
C LEU A 360 -3.57 19.38 6.64
N LEU A 361 -4.58 20.18 6.29
CA LEU A 361 -4.41 21.33 5.39
C LEU A 361 -3.42 22.35 5.95
N SER A 362 -3.48 22.63 7.26
CA SER A 362 -2.50 23.52 7.92
C SER A 362 -1.08 22.95 7.87
N ALA A 363 -0.93 21.63 8.04
CA ALA A 363 0.39 20.98 7.94
C ALA A 363 0.94 21.02 6.50
N VAL A 364 0.08 20.82 5.49
CA VAL A 364 0.42 20.93 4.06
C VAL A 364 0.83 22.38 3.74
N ASP A 365 0.06 23.37 4.20
CA ASP A 365 0.36 24.79 4.03
C ASP A 365 1.75 25.16 4.56
N ALA A 366 2.02 24.80 5.82
CA ALA A 366 3.32 25.04 6.45
C ALA A 366 4.46 24.28 5.73
N ALA A 367 4.21 23.08 5.21
CA ALA A 367 5.21 22.33 4.47
C ALA A 367 5.49 22.94 3.09
N ILE A 368 4.49 23.49 2.41
CA ILE A 368 4.66 24.21 1.15
C ILE A 368 5.57 25.42 1.38
N HIS A 369 5.34 26.23 2.41
CA HIS A 369 6.21 27.37 2.74
C HIS A 369 7.67 26.94 2.92
N ARG A 370 7.92 25.89 3.74
CA ARG A 370 9.29 25.40 3.95
C ARG A 370 9.93 24.85 2.68
N ALA A 371 9.15 24.17 1.83
CA ALA A 371 9.67 23.67 0.56
C ALA A 371 10.04 24.80 -0.41
N VAL A 372 9.26 25.90 -0.41
CA VAL A 372 9.59 27.10 -1.20
C VAL A 372 10.88 27.74 -0.71
N GLU A 373 11.06 27.88 0.60
CA GLU A 373 12.29 28.42 1.21
C GLU A 373 13.53 27.55 0.94
N ASP A 374 13.34 26.22 0.86
CA ASP A 374 14.39 25.23 0.60
C ASP A 374 14.76 25.11 -0.90
N ALA A 375 14.07 25.83 -1.80
CA ALA A 375 14.24 25.68 -3.24
C ALA A 375 15.59 26.20 -3.74
N GLU A 376 16.40 25.30 -4.29
CA GLU A 376 17.73 25.61 -4.82
C GLU A 376 18.00 24.92 -6.17
N PRO A 377 18.94 25.42 -6.98
CA PRO A 377 19.29 24.80 -8.25
C PRO A 377 19.83 23.38 -8.07
N CYS A 378 19.28 22.45 -8.86
CA CYS A 378 19.63 21.04 -8.82
C CYS A 378 19.88 20.47 -10.22
N THR A 379 20.46 19.27 -10.23
CA THR A 379 20.48 18.37 -11.38
C THR A 379 19.74 17.10 -11.02
N ALA A 380 19.18 16.40 -12.00
CA ALA A 380 18.46 15.13 -11.85
C ALA A 380 19.14 14.02 -12.63
N SER A 381 19.23 12.84 -12.05
CA SER A 381 19.68 11.63 -12.74
C SER A 381 18.73 10.48 -12.48
N PHE A 382 18.37 9.73 -13.53
CA PHE A 382 17.47 8.59 -13.49
C PHE A 382 18.25 7.29 -13.39
N ALA A 383 17.71 6.37 -12.63
CA ALA A 383 18.24 5.03 -12.52
C ALA A 383 17.11 4.04 -12.25
N GLU A 384 17.29 2.82 -12.74
CA GLU A 384 16.44 1.69 -12.42
C GLU A 384 17.30 0.48 -12.09
N GLN A 385 16.79 -0.36 -11.21
CA GLN A 385 17.43 -1.62 -10.86
C GLN A 385 16.35 -2.71 -10.76
N ARG A 386 16.60 -3.85 -11.41
CA ARG A 386 15.80 -5.05 -11.20
C ARG A 386 16.11 -5.64 -9.84
N ILE A 387 15.06 -6.10 -9.16
CA ILE A 387 15.11 -6.77 -7.88
C ILE A 387 14.28 -8.04 -7.96
N ARG A 388 14.68 -9.04 -7.19
CA ARG A 388 13.94 -10.28 -7.04
C ARG A 388 13.47 -10.39 -5.60
N LEU A 389 12.18 -10.62 -5.42
CA LEU A 389 11.56 -10.78 -4.10
C LEU A 389 10.40 -11.77 -4.18
N ARG A 390 10.00 -12.25 -3.00
CA ARG A 390 8.87 -13.14 -2.87
C ARG A 390 7.61 -12.32 -2.57
N VAL A 391 6.57 -12.55 -3.38
CA VAL A 391 5.27 -11.87 -3.27
C VAL A 391 4.16 -12.88 -3.04
N PHE A 392 2.98 -12.40 -2.65
CA PHE A 392 1.79 -13.25 -2.52
C PHE A 392 1.37 -13.84 -3.88
N GLY A 393 1.55 -13.10 -4.97
CA GLY A 393 1.17 -13.51 -6.33
C GLY A 393 -0.30 -13.31 -6.65
N ALA A 394 -0.60 -13.48 -7.95
CA ALA A 394 -1.94 -13.30 -8.48
C ALA A 394 -2.95 -14.25 -7.81
N ASN A 395 -4.09 -13.68 -7.42
CA ASN A 395 -5.22 -14.38 -6.81
C ASN A 395 -5.02 -14.94 -5.39
N ARG A 396 -3.80 -15.06 -4.85
CA ARG A 396 -3.55 -15.66 -3.53
C ARG A 396 -4.16 -14.85 -2.39
N GLN A 397 -4.13 -13.54 -2.48
CA GLN A 397 -4.79 -12.67 -1.50
C GLN A 397 -6.31 -12.88 -1.51
N SER A 398 -6.92 -12.96 -2.69
CA SER A 398 -8.35 -13.24 -2.84
C SER A 398 -8.71 -14.64 -2.35
N GLU A 399 -7.88 -15.64 -2.62
CA GLU A 399 -8.05 -17.02 -2.10
C GLU A 399 -7.97 -17.04 -0.58
N LEU A 400 -7.03 -16.34 0.04
CA LEU A 400 -6.89 -16.26 1.49
C LEU A 400 -8.11 -15.59 2.13
N ILE A 401 -8.54 -14.44 1.61
CA ILE A 401 -9.74 -13.72 2.09
C ILE A 401 -10.99 -14.60 1.93
N THR A 402 -11.14 -15.27 0.79
CA THR A 402 -12.26 -16.18 0.53
C THR A 402 -12.26 -17.37 1.51
N ALA A 403 -11.09 -17.96 1.77
CA ALA A 403 -10.98 -19.06 2.72
C ALA A 403 -11.30 -18.63 4.16
N ILE A 404 -10.83 -17.45 4.59
CA ILE A 404 -11.16 -16.89 5.90
C ILE A 404 -12.67 -16.63 6.01
N ASN A 405 -13.26 -15.96 5.02
CA ASN A 405 -14.69 -15.66 5.02
C ASN A 405 -15.55 -16.92 5.00
N SER A 406 -15.16 -17.93 4.21
CA SER A 406 -15.82 -19.23 4.16
C SER A 406 -15.73 -19.95 5.51
N THR A 407 -14.56 -19.95 6.14
CA THR A 407 -14.34 -20.55 7.46
C THR A 407 -15.21 -19.86 8.52
N VAL A 408 -15.25 -18.54 8.54
CA VAL A 408 -16.08 -17.76 9.49
C VAL A 408 -17.56 -18.01 9.24
N SER A 409 -18.01 -18.09 7.98
CA SER A 409 -19.40 -18.37 7.62
C SER A 409 -19.82 -19.77 8.03
N VAL A 410 -18.98 -20.77 7.78
CA VAL A 410 -19.21 -22.16 8.21
C VAL A 410 -19.24 -22.23 9.74
N ALA A 411 -18.31 -21.57 10.43
CA ALA A 411 -18.28 -21.54 11.90
C ALA A 411 -19.58 -20.95 12.49
N LYS A 412 -20.06 -19.83 11.95
CA LYS A 412 -21.32 -19.18 12.39
C LYS A 412 -22.54 -20.08 12.26
N ILE A 413 -22.55 -20.97 11.28
CA ILE A 413 -23.67 -21.91 11.06
C ILE A 413 -23.47 -23.20 11.88
N VAL A 414 -22.31 -23.84 11.73
CA VAL A 414 -22.06 -25.19 12.29
C VAL A 414 -21.94 -25.15 13.81
N ALA A 415 -21.24 -24.16 14.38
CA ALA A 415 -21.00 -24.15 15.81
C ALA A 415 -22.28 -24.08 16.66
N PRO A 416 -23.26 -23.20 16.38
CA PRO A 416 -24.53 -23.21 17.11
C PRO A 416 -25.30 -24.54 17.01
N PHE A 417 -25.37 -25.16 15.82
CA PHE A 417 -26.07 -26.44 15.63
C PHE A 417 -25.40 -27.56 16.40
N VAL A 418 -24.09 -27.70 16.32
CA VAL A 418 -23.34 -28.73 17.06
C VAL A 418 -23.44 -28.49 18.56
N PHE A 419 -23.41 -27.24 19.01
CA PHE A 419 -23.54 -26.89 20.42
C PHE A 419 -24.95 -27.24 20.96
N ILE A 420 -26.01 -26.89 20.21
CA ILE A 420 -27.40 -27.23 20.56
C ILE A 420 -27.60 -28.77 20.59
N ALA A 421 -27.06 -29.48 19.59
CA ALA A 421 -27.12 -30.94 19.55
C ALA A 421 -26.37 -31.57 20.76
N ALA A 422 -25.23 -31.04 21.12
CA ALA A 422 -24.46 -31.48 22.29
C ALA A 422 -25.23 -31.22 23.61
N LEU A 423 -25.88 -30.05 23.75
CA LEU A 423 -26.74 -29.76 24.88
C LEU A 423 -27.92 -30.71 24.98
N ALA A 424 -28.61 -30.98 23.85
CA ALA A 424 -29.74 -31.89 23.81
C ALA A 424 -29.31 -33.33 24.18
N LEU A 425 -28.18 -33.79 23.65
CA LEU A 425 -27.63 -35.11 23.92
C LEU A 425 -27.17 -35.23 25.39
N ALA A 426 -26.48 -34.23 25.91
CA ALA A 426 -26.08 -34.19 27.33
C ALA A 426 -27.30 -34.23 28.25
N PHE A 427 -28.34 -33.43 27.93
CA PHE A 427 -29.60 -33.43 28.70
C PHE A 427 -30.28 -34.81 28.65
N LEU A 428 -30.35 -35.42 27.49
CA LEU A 428 -30.92 -36.76 27.34
C LEU A 428 -30.16 -37.81 28.19
N LEU A 429 -28.82 -37.80 28.13
CA LEU A 429 -27.98 -38.69 28.93
C LEU A 429 -28.16 -38.47 30.43
N LEU A 430 -28.27 -37.22 30.87
CA LEU A 430 -28.47 -36.89 32.27
C LEU A 430 -29.85 -37.31 32.80
N THR A 431 -30.87 -37.39 31.92
CA THR A 431 -32.23 -37.74 32.31
C THR A 431 -32.54 -39.24 32.17
N VAL A 432 -31.87 -39.97 31.27
CA VAL A 432 -32.12 -41.41 31.01
C VAL A 432 -31.23 -42.30 31.87
N ILE A 433 -30.02 -41.91 32.19
CA ILE A 433 -29.11 -42.63 33.07
C ILE A 433 -29.32 -42.16 34.53
#